data_e3983a66adcc0b608e18b3d0c12096fe
#
_entry.id   e3983a66adcc0b608e18b3d0c12096fe
#
_cell.length_a   1.000
_cell.length_b   1.000
_cell.length_c   1.000
_cell.angle_alpha   90.00
_cell.angle_beta   90.00
_cell.angle_gamma   90.00
#
_symmetry.space_group_name_H-M   'P 1'
#
loop_
_entity.id
_entity.type
_entity.pdbx_description
1 polymer ?
#
loop_
_entity_poly.entity_id
_entity_poly.type
_entity_poly.pdbx_seq_one_letter_code
_entity_poly.pdbx_strand_id
1 'polypeptide(L)'
;MAPVFDPYRLASVSLDVLAAGRAGPGALAARQRARLARLRETIVRASRFYREHLAGIGPEVPLAELPPVTRQALMARFDDWVTDPQLRLADLKAFTADPDAIGQAYLGRYVVWESSGTSHQPGVFVQDAATMAVYDALEALRRSAPLSTQRWSDPLYLSERLAFVGVLGGHFASHVSIERLRQLNPWMRRSFRSFSILQPVAELVEALNSYAPTVIATYPTVAVLLADEARRGALRFRPRELWTGGETLGSAVRRRI
;
A
#
# COMPACT_ATOMS: atom_id res chain seq x y z
N MET A 1 12.15 17.11 4.45
CA MET A 1 11.31 16.67 5.60
C MET A 1 11.56 15.19 5.84
N ALA A 2 11.54 14.72 7.11
CA ALA A 2 11.70 13.30 7.39
C ALA A 2 10.45 12.52 6.90
N PRO A 3 10.62 11.34 6.30
CA PRO A 3 9.49 10.50 5.88
C PRO A 3 8.72 9.95 7.09
N VAL A 4 7.45 9.64 6.89
CA VAL A 4 6.57 9.08 7.94
C VAL A 4 7.03 7.65 8.26
N PHE A 5 7.72 7.49 9.40
CA PHE A 5 8.28 6.20 9.81
C PHE A 5 8.50 6.14 11.33
N ASP A 6 8.12 5.02 11.94
CA ASP A 6 8.36 4.73 13.36
C ASP A 6 8.98 3.32 13.47
N PRO A 7 10.30 3.20 13.68
CA PRO A 7 10.99 1.91 13.75
C PRO A 7 10.59 1.06 14.95
N TYR A 8 10.27 1.67 16.09
CA TYR A 8 9.83 0.93 17.28
C TYR A 8 8.45 0.35 17.07
N ARG A 9 7.56 1.13 16.47
CA ARG A 9 6.22 0.68 16.11
C ARG A 9 6.27 -0.44 15.07
N LEU A 10 7.11 -0.29 14.04
CA LEU A 10 7.31 -1.32 13.05
C LEU A 10 7.78 -2.64 13.67
N ALA A 11 8.78 -2.60 14.55
CA ALA A 11 9.29 -3.79 15.25
C ALA A 11 8.19 -4.45 16.10
N SER A 12 7.46 -3.66 16.89
CA SER A 12 6.35 -4.15 17.72
C SER A 12 5.24 -4.79 16.88
N VAL A 13 4.82 -4.14 15.80
CA VAL A 13 3.79 -4.66 14.89
C VAL A 13 4.28 -5.92 14.17
N SER A 14 5.54 -5.98 13.77
CA SER A 14 6.11 -7.17 13.12
C SER A 14 6.08 -8.39 14.04
N LEU A 15 6.46 -8.23 15.31
CA LEU A 15 6.35 -9.30 16.31
C LEU A 15 4.89 -9.73 16.51
N ASP A 16 3.98 -8.77 16.55
CA ASP A 16 2.55 -9.00 16.67
C ASP A 16 1.98 -9.79 15.50
N VAL A 17 2.37 -9.46 14.27
CA VAL A 17 1.95 -10.18 13.04
C VAL A 17 2.53 -11.60 13.01
N LEU A 18 3.79 -11.78 13.39
CA LEU A 18 4.42 -13.12 13.49
C LEU A 18 3.72 -14.00 14.54
N ALA A 19 3.39 -13.42 15.70
CA ALA A 19 2.64 -14.13 16.73
C ALA A 19 1.23 -14.52 16.25
N ALA A 20 0.55 -13.61 15.55
CA ALA A 20 -0.76 -13.89 14.97
C ALA A 20 -0.71 -14.99 13.90
N GLY A 21 0.33 -15.03 13.08
CA GLY A 21 0.52 -16.08 12.07
C GLY A 21 0.76 -17.48 12.65
N ARG A 22 1.23 -17.56 13.89
CA ARG A 22 1.42 -18.84 14.62
C ARG A 22 0.23 -19.22 15.49
N ALA A 23 -0.68 -18.30 15.72
CA ALA A 23 -1.87 -18.52 16.53
C ALA A 23 -2.93 -19.29 15.74
N GLY A 24 -3.69 -20.13 16.43
CA GLY A 24 -4.81 -20.84 15.81
C GLY A 24 -5.98 -19.89 15.44
N PRO A 25 -6.93 -20.38 14.63
CA PRO A 25 -8.06 -19.56 14.14
C PRO A 25 -8.86 -18.85 15.24
N GLY A 26 -9.05 -19.49 16.40
CA GLY A 26 -9.75 -18.92 17.55
C GLY A 26 -9.04 -17.70 18.14
N ALA A 27 -7.72 -17.75 18.27
CA ALA A 27 -6.92 -16.63 18.76
C ALA A 27 -6.93 -15.46 17.76
N LEU A 28 -6.88 -15.76 16.44
CA LEU A 28 -7.00 -14.75 15.40
C LEU A 28 -8.37 -14.05 15.45
N ALA A 29 -9.46 -14.81 15.57
CA ALA A 29 -10.81 -14.26 15.68
C ALA A 29 -10.99 -13.38 16.94
N ALA A 30 -10.46 -13.82 18.09
CA ALA A 30 -10.47 -13.03 19.32
C ALA A 30 -9.73 -11.69 19.14
N ARG A 31 -8.56 -11.71 18.47
CA ARG A 31 -7.77 -10.53 18.17
C ARG A 31 -8.51 -9.58 17.22
N GLN A 32 -9.17 -10.11 16.20
CA GLN A 32 -9.98 -9.29 15.27
C GLN A 32 -11.11 -8.58 16.01
N ARG A 33 -11.84 -9.28 16.89
CA ARG A 33 -12.89 -8.68 17.71
C ARG A 33 -12.36 -7.57 18.62
N ALA A 34 -11.26 -7.82 19.32
CA ALA A 34 -10.65 -6.82 20.20
C ALA A 34 -10.21 -5.56 19.45
N ARG A 35 -9.62 -5.72 18.26
CA ARG A 35 -9.22 -4.61 17.41
C ARG A 35 -10.41 -3.82 16.86
N LEU A 36 -11.48 -4.53 16.44
CA LEU A 36 -12.70 -3.89 15.97
C LEU A 36 -13.37 -3.08 17.09
N ALA A 37 -13.47 -3.64 18.29
CA ALA A 37 -14.03 -2.92 19.43
C ALA A 37 -13.26 -1.63 19.74
N ARG A 38 -11.92 -1.70 19.79
CA ARG A 38 -11.07 -0.51 19.99
C ARG A 38 -11.21 0.52 18.86
N LEU A 39 -11.29 0.05 17.62
CA LEU A 39 -11.51 0.94 16.47
C LEU A 39 -12.85 1.69 16.61
N ARG A 40 -13.93 0.97 16.92
CA ARG A 40 -15.27 1.55 17.11
C ARG A 40 -15.27 2.59 18.21
N GLU A 41 -14.69 2.29 19.37
CA GLU A 41 -14.55 3.25 20.47
C GLU A 41 -13.82 4.54 20.02
N THR A 42 -12.72 4.36 19.28
CA THR A 42 -11.91 5.49 18.80
C THR A 42 -12.68 6.35 17.81
N ILE A 43 -13.31 5.74 16.80
CA ILE A 43 -14.00 6.49 15.74
C ILE A 43 -15.28 7.19 16.24
N VAL A 44 -16.03 6.56 17.14
CA VAL A 44 -17.22 7.20 17.73
C VAL A 44 -16.83 8.40 18.59
N ARG A 45 -15.70 8.32 19.29
CA ARG A 45 -15.19 9.43 20.10
C ARG A 45 -14.63 10.57 19.24
N ALA A 46 -13.83 10.26 18.24
CA ALA A 46 -12.99 11.23 17.52
C ALA A 46 -13.55 11.70 16.17
N SER A 47 -14.45 10.93 15.53
CA SER A 47 -15.06 11.29 14.26
C SER A 47 -16.52 11.70 14.45
N ARG A 48 -16.87 12.90 14.01
CA ARG A 48 -18.26 13.37 14.04
C ARG A 48 -19.15 12.53 13.13
N PHE A 49 -18.65 12.21 11.93
CA PHE A 49 -19.36 11.36 10.98
C PHE A 49 -19.74 10.00 11.59
N TYR A 50 -18.78 9.28 12.19
CA TYR A 50 -19.06 7.96 12.77
C TYR A 50 -19.88 8.02 14.04
N ARG A 51 -19.80 9.08 14.82
CA ARG A 51 -20.67 9.30 15.99
C ARG A 51 -22.13 9.38 15.58
N GLU A 52 -22.42 10.11 14.49
CA GLU A 52 -23.77 10.21 13.94
C GLU A 52 -24.21 8.93 13.23
N HIS A 53 -23.34 8.35 12.41
CA HIS A 53 -23.63 7.17 11.60
C HIS A 53 -23.88 5.90 12.42
N LEU A 54 -23.22 5.76 13.57
CA LEU A 54 -23.36 4.63 14.50
C LEU A 54 -24.21 4.97 15.73
N ALA A 55 -24.95 6.06 15.70
CA ALA A 55 -25.83 6.47 16.82
C ALA A 55 -26.87 5.38 17.11
N GLY A 56 -27.01 4.99 18.39
CA GLY A 56 -27.91 3.93 18.82
C GLY A 56 -27.46 2.49 18.55
N ILE A 57 -26.29 2.30 17.93
CA ILE A 57 -25.74 0.96 17.64
C ILE A 57 -24.77 0.57 18.75
N GLY A 58 -25.11 -0.50 19.47
CA GLY A 58 -24.30 -1.01 20.58
C GLY A 58 -22.94 -1.52 20.14
N PRO A 59 -21.92 -1.54 21.04
CA PRO A 59 -20.57 -1.97 20.72
C PRO A 59 -20.47 -3.45 20.29
N GLU A 60 -21.43 -4.27 20.72
CA GLU A 60 -21.44 -5.72 20.47
C GLU A 60 -22.02 -6.11 19.09
N VAL A 61 -22.62 -5.17 18.36
CA VAL A 61 -23.20 -5.45 17.05
C VAL A 61 -22.09 -5.92 16.09
N PRO A 62 -22.24 -7.08 15.43
CA PRO A 62 -21.26 -7.61 14.48
C PRO A 62 -20.99 -6.65 13.33
N LEU A 63 -19.76 -6.68 12.78
CA LEU A 63 -19.37 -5.82 11.65
C LEU A 63 -20.30 -5.95 10.43
N ALA A 64 -20.81 -7.16 10.17
CA ALA A 64 -21.71 -7.43 9.06
C ALA A 64 -23.09 -6.78 9.19
N GLU A 65 -23.48 -6.40 10.41
CA GLU A 65 -24.77 -5.78 10.72
C GLU A 65 -24.65 -4.25 10.84
N LEU A 66 -23.43 -3.69 10.75
CA LEU A 66 -23.24 -2.25 10.75
C LEU A 66 -23.72 -1.64 9.43
N PRO A 67 -24.32 -0.42 9.48
CA PRO A 67 -24.73 0.25 8.27
C PRO A 67 -23.52 0.50 7.36
N PRO A 68 -23.63 0.18 6.05
CA PRO A 68 -22.54 0.38 5.11
C PRO A 68 -22.26 1.88 4.90
N VAL A 69 -20.99 2.19 4.63
CA VAL A 69 -20.55 3.54 4.29
C VAL A 69 -20.00 3.55 2.88
N THR A 70 -20.42 4.51 2.07
CA THR A 70 -19.88 4.68 0.72
C THR A 70 -18.74 5.68 0.70
N ARG A 71 -17.80 5.50 -0.24
CA ARG A 71 -16.72 6.47 -0.47
C ARG A 71 -17.26 7.87 -0.74
N GLN A 72 -18.35 7.98 -1.49
CA GLN A 72 -18.99 9.26 -1.81
C GLN A 72 -19.47 9.98 -0.53
N ALA A 73 -20.12 9.26 0.39
CA ALA A 73 -20.56 9.82 1.67
C ALA A 73 -19.37 10.30 2.52
N LEU A 74 -18.28 9.53 2.55
CA LEU A 74 -17.07 9.92 3.28
C LEU A 74 -16.41 11.16 2.68
N MET A 75 -16.29 11.23 1.35
CA MET A 75 -15.67 12.39 0.68
C MET A 75 -16.53 13.64 0.80
N ALA A 76 -17.87 13.52 0.77
CA ALA A 76 -18.78 14.63 0.96
C ALA A 76 -18.72 15.23 2.38
N ARG A 77 -18.32 14.43 3.36
CA ARG A 77 -18.21 14.81 4.77
C ARG A 77 -16.82 14.53 5.34
N PHE A 78 -15.79 14.72 4.52
CA PHE A 78 -14.42 14.36 4.87
C PHE A 78 -13.95 14.97 6.18
N ASP A 79 -14.19 16.26 6.36
CA ASP A 79 -13.76 17.01 7.55
C ASP A 79 -14.47 16.55 8.84
N ASP A 80 -15.67 15.97 8.73
CA ASP A 80 -16.37 15.30 9.82
C ASP A 80 -15.92 13.86 10.03
N TRP A 81 -15.42 13.21 8.96
CA TRP A 81 -15.00 11.81 8.98
C TRP A 81 -13.63 11.59 9.63
N VAL A 82 -12.67 12.45 9.36
CA VAL A 82 -11.32 12.34 9.93
C VAL A 82 -11.32 12.54 11.44
N THR A 83 -10.33 11.95 12.11
CA THR A 83 -10.17 12.03 13.56
C THR A 83 -9.23 13.15 13.99
N ASP A 84 -8.44 13.71 13.08
CA ASP A 84 -7.59 14.87 13.33
C ASP A 84 -8.21 16.13 12.68
N PRO A 85 -8.59 17.14 13.47
CA PRO A 85 -9.23 18.35 12.95
C PRO A 85 -8.33 19.24 12.08
N GLN A 86 -7.03 18.96 12.03
CA GLN A 86 -6.09 19.65 11.14
C GLN A 86 -6.16 19.13 9.69
N LEU A 87 -6.81 18.00 9.47
CA LEU A 87 -7.00 17.45 8.13
C LEU A 87 -8.22 18.05 7.47
N ARG A 88 -8.01 18.74 6.35
CA ARG A 88 -9.07 19.32 5.52
C ARG A 88 -8.99 18.78 4.12
N LEU A 89 -10.11 18.38 3.55
CA LEU A 89 -10.13 17.81 2.20
C LEU A 89 -9.55 18.78 1.15
N ALA A 90 -9.85 20.07 1.28
CA ALA A 90 -9.35 21.10 0.36
C ALA A 90 -7.81 21.16 0.35
N ASP A 91 -7.19 21.16 1.54
CA ASP A 91 -5.75 21.24 1.69
C ASP A 91 -5.05 19.95 1.21
N LEU A 92 -5.67 18.79 1.47
CA LEU A 92 -5.17 17.52 1.00
C LEU A 92 -5.25 17.41 -0.52
N LYS A 93 -6.31 17.92 -1.15
CA LYS A 93 -6.41 18.00 -2.62
C LYS A 93 -5.37 18.92 -3.23
N ALA A 94 -5.08 20.05 -2.58
CA ALA A 94 -4.00 20.94 -3.01
C ALA A 94 -2.63 20.24 -2.90
N PHE A 95 -2.39 19.49 -1.83
CA PHE A 95 -1.18 18.70 -1.64
C PHE A 95 -1.03 17.58 -2.68
N THR A 96 -2.11 16.85 -3.00
CA THR A 96 -2.07 15.75 -3.96
C THR A 96 -2.04 16.22 -5.41
N ALA A 97 -2.38 17.48 -5.68
CA ALA A 97 -2.23 18.11 -7.00
C ALA A 97 -0.76 18.44 -7.33
N ASP A 98 0.13 18.48 -6.34
CA ASP A 98 1.55 18.75 -6.53
C ASP A 98 2.33 17.44 -6.77
N PRO A 99 2.86 17.20 -7.99
CA PRO A 99 3.65 16.00 -8.28
C PRO A 99 4.95 15.90 -7.46
N ASP A 100 5.53 17.03 -7.06
CA ASP A 100 6.76 17.07 -6.27
C ASP A 100 6.53 16.68 -4.81
N ALA A 101 5.28 16.67 -4.36
CA ALA A 101 4.89 16.21 -3.04
C ALA A 101 4.72 14.68 -2.93
N ILE A 102 4.84 13.93 -4.05
CA ILE A 102 4.69 12.46 -4.04
C ILE A 102 5.73 11.82 -3.13
N GLY A 103 5.27 11.04 -2.15
CA GLY A 103 6.11 10.41 -1.14
C GLY A 103 6.54 11.33 0.01
N GLN A 104 6.25 12.63 -0.06
CA GLN A 104 6.50 13.55 1.04
C GLN A 104 5.45 13.40 2.16
N ALA A 105 5.84 13.83 3.36
CA ALA A 105 4.95 13.80 4.53
C ALA A 105 4.07 15.05 4.58
N TYR A 106 2.77 14.91 4.49
CA TYR A 106 1.81 15.99 4.77
C TYR A 106 1.84 16.34 6.25
N LEU A 107 1.92 17.62 6.60
CA LEU A 107 2.10 18.14 7.97
C LEU A 107 3.29 17.48 8.73
N GLY A 108 4.25 16.90 8.01
CA GLY A 108 5.39 16.18 8.61
C GLY A 108 5.05 14.83 9.26
N ARG A 109 3.82 14.34 9.18
CA ARG A 109 3.35 13.17 9.94
C ARG A 109 2.37 12.24 9.22
N TYR A 110 1.91 12.60 8.01
CA TYR A 110 0.95 11.79 7.27
C TYR A 110 1.44 11.43 5.90
N VAL A 111 1.17 10.20 5.49
CA VAL A 111 1.19 9.76 4.09
C VAL A 111 -0.19 9.96 3.51
N VAL A 112 -0.29 10.55 2.33
CA VAL A 112 -1.58 10.80 1.66
C VAL A 112 -1.65 9.98 0.38
N TRP A 113 -2.74 9.27 0.21
CA TRP A 113 -3.04 8.49 -0.99
C TRP A 113 -4.32 8.92 -1.64
N GLU A 114 -4.36 8.81 -2.96
CA GLU A 114 -5.59 8.91 -3.74
C GLU A 114 -5.94 7.57 -4.37
N SER A 115 -7.23 7.28 -4.45
CA SER A 115 -7.69 6.14 -5.23
C SER A 115 -7.71 6.51 -6.71
N SER A 116 -7.25 5.60 -7.58
CA SER A 116 -7.31 5.72 -9.06
C SER A 116 -8.74 5.66 -9.63
N GLY A 117 -9.77 5.71 -8.77
CA GLY A 117 -11.16 5.35 -9.03
C GLY A 117 -11.73 5.73 -10.38
N THR A 118 -12.40 4.77 -11.00
CA THR A 118 -13.21 4.90 -12.22
C THR A 118 -14.42 5.81 -12.07
N SER A 119 -14.77 6.23 -10.85
CA SER A 119 -15.81 7.20 -10.55
C SER A 119 -15.19 8.59 -10.41
N HIS A 120 -15.80 9.59 -10.98
CA HIS A 120 -15.38 10.99 -11.13
C HIS A 120 -14.85 11.72 -9.86
N GLN A 121 -14.83 11.06 -8.71
CA GLN A 121 -14.27 11.61 -7.46
C GLN A 121 -13.30 10.60 -6.85
N PRO A 122 -11.97 10.81 -6.94
CA PRO A 122 -11.00 10.00 -6.23
C PRO A 122 -11.21 10.12 -4.72
N GLY A 123 -11.07 8.99 -4.01
CA GLY A 123 -11.01 9.01 -2.54
C GLY A 123 -9.63 9.44 -2.08
N VAL A 124 -9.59 10.32 -1.08
CA VAL A 124 -8.35 10.72 -0.40
C VAL A 124 -8.25 9.96 0.91
N PHE A 125 -7.10 9.35 1.16
CA PHE A 125 -6.82 8.54 2.35
C PHE A 125 -5.55 9.03 3.02
N VAL A 126 -5.61 9.18 4.35
CA VAL A 126 -4.51 9.71 5.14
C VAL A 126 -4.05 8.63 6.13
N GLN A 127 -2.75 8.39 6.19
CA GLN A 127 -2.13 7.36 7.02
C GLN A 127 -1.06 7.99 7.92
N ASP A 128 -1.14 7.74 9.23
CA ASP A 128 -0.10 8.12 10.18
C ASP A 128 1.02 7.07 10.26
N ALA A 129 2.06 7.33 11.03
CA ALA A 129 3.17 6.40 11.23
C ALA A 129 2.74 5.07 11.87
N ALA A 130 1.69 5.08 12.70
CA ALA A 130 1.18 3.86 13.33
C ALA A 130 0.49 2.95 12.31
N THR A 131 -0.29 3.53 11.42
CA THR A 131 -0.93 2.80 10.32
C THR A 131 0.10 2.31 9.30
N MET A 132 1.08 3.17 8.93
CA MET A 132 2.15 2.78 8.02
C MET A 132 2.98 1.63 8.56
N ALA A 133 3.25 1.56 9.88
CA ALA A 133 3.94 0.42 10.48
C ALA A 133 3.20 -0.91 10.27
N VAL A 134 1.87 -0.90 10.24
CA VAL A 134 1.07 -2.10 9.94
C VAL A 134 1.23 -2.51 8.46
N TYR A 135 1.14 -1.56 7.53
CA TYR A 135 1.36 -1.83 6.11
C TYR A 135 2.77 -2.36 5.85
N ASP A 136 3.79 -1.71 6.37
CA ASP A 136 5.20 -2.08 6.20
C ASP A 136 5.48 -3.48 6.78
N ALA A 137 4.96 -3.80 7.96
CA ALA A 137 5.11 -5.12 8.58
C ALA A 137 4.41 -6.21 7.78
N LEU A 138 3.18 -5.99 7.32
CA LEU A 138 2.45 -6.96 6.52
C LEU A 138 3.13 -7.20 5.18
N GLU A 139 3.61 -6.15 4.52
CA GLU A 139 4.32 -6.27 3.25
C GLU A 139 5.63 -7.03 3.40
N ALA A 140 6.45 -6.68 4.40
CA ALA A 140 7.70 -7.36 4.66
C ALA A 140 7.54 -8.84 5.02
N LEU A 141 6.48 -9.20 5.77
CA LEU A 141 6.25 -10.56 6.27
C LEU A 141 5.41 -11.44 5.33
N ARG A 142 4.76 -10.87 4.32
CA ARG A 142 4.02 -11.63 3.28
C ARG A 142 4.91 -12.24 2.20
N ARG A 143 6.16 -11.87 2.14
CA ARG A 143 7.10 -12.38 1.14
C ARG A 143 7.22 -13.90 1.27
N SER A 144 7.02 -14.60 0.16
CA SER A 144 6.93 -16.06 0.09
C SER A 144 8.20 -16.80 0.50
N ALA A 145 9.33 -16.12 0.59
CA ALA A 145 10.62 -16.72 0.93
C ALA A 145 11.38 -15.91 2.00
N PRO A 146 10.84 -15.74 3.24
CA PRO A 146 11.57 -15.05 4.31
C PRO A 146 12.86 -15.77 4.71
N LEU A 147 13.02 -17.03 4.34
CA LEU A 147 14.11 -17.92 4.78
C LEU A 147 14.92 -18.54 3.60
N SER A 148 14.88 -17.94 2.40
CA SER A 148 15.75 -18.41 1.33
C SER A 148 17.22 -18.25 1.75
N THR A 149 18.06 -19.23 1.43
CA THR A 149 19.52 -19.20 1.71
C THR A 149 20.17 -17.92 1.16
N GLN A 150 19.63 -17.39 0.08
CA GLN A 150 20.08 -16.16 -0.54
C GLN A 150 19.79 -14.91 0.31
N ARG A 151 18.75 -14.92 1.17
CA ARG A 151 18.48 -13.83 2.14
C ARG A 151 19.47 -13.84 3.31
N TRP A 152 20.00 -14.99 3.68
CA TRP A 152 21.06 -15.08 4.67
C TRP A 152 22.37 -14.48 4.16
N SER A 153 22.63 -14.59 2.85
CA SER A 153 23.82 -13.99 2.22
C SER A 153 23.66 -12.50 1.88
N ASP A 154 22.43 -11.98 1.85
CA ASP A 154 22.13 -10.56 1.59
C ASP A 154 21.11 -9.99 2.60
N PRO A 155 21.50 -9.90 3.88
CA PRO A 155 20.62 -9.45 4.95
C PRO A 155 20.16 -7.97 4.80
N LEU A 156 20.91 -7.18 4.03
CA LEU A 156 20.62 -5.77 3.77
C LEU A 156 19.92 -5.54 2.43
N TYR A 157 19.52 -6.61 1.72
CA TYR A 157 18.85 -6.53 0.40
C TYR A 157 19.65 -5.73 -0.65
N LEU A 158 20.97 -5.76 -0.61
CA LEU A 158 21.82 -4.99 -1.50
C LEU A 158 21.79 -5.52 -2.96
N SER A 159 21.51 -6.80 -3.14
CA SER A 159 21.36 -7.42 -4.47
C SER A 159 19.92 -7.31 -5.01
N GLU A 160 18.96 -6.86 -4.21
CA GLU A 160 17.57 -6.79 -4.61
C GLU A 160 17.30 -5.51 -5.41
N ARG A 161 16.69 -5.66 -6.58
CA ARG A 161 16.24 -4.57 -7.45
C ARG A 161 14.74 -4.72 -7.69
N LEU A 162 13.95 -3.83 -7.13
CA LEU A 162 12.51 -3.82 -7.30
C LEU A 162 12.12 -2.81 -8.39
N ALA A 163 11.38 -3.29 -9.39
CA ALA A 163 10.70 -2.46 -10.37
C ALA A 163 9.20 -2.37 -10.01
N PHE A 164 8.72 -1.20 -9.71
CA PHE A 164 7.28 -0.93 -9.74
C PHE A 164 6.90 -0.52 -11.16
N VAL A 165 6.02 -1.28 -11.79
CA VAL A 165 5.52 -0.97 -13.14
C VAL A 165 4.04 -0.63 -13.03
N GLY A 166 3.69 0.66 -13.15
CA GLY A 166 2.33 1.12 -12.89
C GLY A 166 2.06 2.52 -13.41
N VAL A 167 0.92 3.07 -13.04
CA VAL A 167 0.59 4.47 -13.31
C VAL A 167 1.40 5.37 -12.39
N LEU A 168 2.13 6.31 -12.95
CA LEU A 168 2.94 7.30 -12.24
C LEU A 168 2.33 8.70 -12.40
N GLY A 169 2.83 9.66 -11.60
CA GLY A 169 2.43 11.06 -11.72
C GLY A 169 1.23 11.46 -10.88
N GLY A 170 0.73 10.56 -10.02
CA GLY A 170 -0.32 10.87 -9.04
C GLY A 170 -0.01 10.26 -7.67
N HIS A 171 -0.75 10.70 -6.65
CA HIS A 171 -0.62 10.20 -5.27
C HIS A 171 -1.25 8.82 -5.08
N PHE A 172 -1.11 7.93 -6.07
CA PHE A 172 -1.58 6.54 -5.97
C PHE A 172 -0.80 5.78 -4.90
N ALA A 173 -1.48 4.96 -4.12
CA ALA A 173 -0.91 4.28 -2.95
C ALA A 173 0.41 3.54 -3.24
N SER A 174 0.50 2.80 -4.35
CA SER A 174 1.71 2.07 -4.71
C SER A 174 2.88 3.01 -5.07
N HIS A 175 2.61 4.08 -5.84
CA HIS A 175 3.64 5.05 -6.22
C HIS A 175 4.16 5.82 -4.99
N VAL A 176 3.25 6.35 -4.17
CA VAL A 176 3.59 7.04 -2.91
C VAL A 176 4.39 6.14 -1.98
N SER A 177 4.00 4.86 -1.84
CA SER A 177 4.71 3.91 -0.98
C SER A 177 6.15 3.67 -1.45
N ILE A 178 6.38 3.52 -2.74
CA ILE A 178 7.72 3.34 -3.31
C ILE A 178 8.57 4.60 -3.09
N GLU A 179 8.02 5.79 -3.38
CA GLU A 179 8.78 7.05 -3.23
C GLU A 179 9.07 7.33 -1.74
N ARG A 180 8.14 7.04 -0.84
CA ARG A 180 8.38 7.09 0.61
C ARG A 180 9.53 6.16 1.04
N LEU A 181 9.53 4.90 0.58
CA LEU A 181 10.60 3.93 0.90
C LEU A 181 11.96 4.38 0.36
N ARG A 182 12.00 4.98 -0.83
CA ARG A 182 13.22 5.56 -1.40
C ARG A 182 13.76 6.72 -0.58
N GLN A 183 12.88 7.48 0.08
CA GLN A 183 13.27 8.57 0.98
C GLN A 183 13.75 8.06 2.35
N LEU A 184 13.18 6.96 2.85
CA LEU A 184 13.56 6.36 4.14
C LEU A 184 14.99 5.84 4.15
N ASN A 185 15.47 5.32 3.01
CA ASN A 185 16.76 4.68 2.94
C ASN A 185 17.49 5.03 1.62
N PRO A 186 18.66 5.68 1.67
CA PRO A 186 19.43 6.01 0.47
C PRO A 186 19.78 4.79 -0.42
N TRP A 187 19.93 3.60 0.16
CA TRP A 187 20.17 2.36 -0.57
C TRP A 187 18.96 1.96 -1.41
N MET A 188 17.75 2.18 -0.91
CA MET A 188 16.52 1.91 -1.63
C MET A 188 16.33 2.79 -2.86
N ARG A 189 16.95 3.98 -2.91
CA ARG A 189 16.96 4.82 -4.13
C ARG A 189 17.58 4.12 -5.33
N ARG A 190 18.59 3.28 -5.10
CA ARG A 190 19.26 2.50 -6.16
C ARG A 190 18.53 1.21 -6.47
N SER A 191 17.92 0.61 -5.44
CA SER A 191 17.30 -0.71 -5.50
C SER A 191 15.82 -0.66 -5.88
N PHE A 192 15.16 0.52 -5.80
CA PHE A 192 13.74 0.68 -6.14
C PHE A 192 13.60 1.69 -7.26
N ARG A 193 12.95 1.28 -8.36
CA ARG A 193 12.64 2.16 -9.49
C ARG A 193 11.18 2.00 -9.91
N SER A 194 10.58 3.12 -10.32
CA SER A 194 9.23 3.17 -10.87
C SER A 194 9.30 3.32 -12.39
N PHE A 195 8.46 2.58 -13.10
CA PHE A 195 8.33 2.59 -14.56
C PHE A 195 6.87 2.84 -14.93
N SER A 196 6.65 3.79 -15.84
CA SER A 196 5.29 4.13 -16.26
C SER A 196 4.76 3.11 -17.27
N ILE A 197 3.52 2.65 -17.07
CA ILE A 197 2.80 1.84 -18.07
C ILE A 197 2.23 2.68 -19.21
N LEU A 198 2.29 4.01 -19.10
CA LEU A 198 1.78 4.93 -20.12
C LEU A 198 2.79 5.21 -21.23
N GLN A 199 4.03 4.72 -21.09
CA GLN A 199 5.05 4.79 -22.15
C GLN A 199 4.87 3.64 -23.15
N PRO A 200 5.41 3.75 -24.37
CA PRO A 200 5.41 2.67 -25.35
C PRO A 200 6.00 1.37 -24.80
N VAL A 201 5.41 0.22 -25.10
CA VAL A 201 5.85 -1.09 -24.58
C VAL A 201 7.31 -1.36 -24.88
N ALA A 202 7.80 -0.99 -26.06
CA ALA A 202 9.20 -1.19 -26.44
C ALA A 202 10.16 -0.41 -25.53
N GLU A 203 9.82 0.83 -25.18
CA GLU A 203 10.61 1.66 -24.25
C GLU A 203 10.59 1.10 -22.82
N LEU A 204 9.41 0.63 -22.38
CA LEU A 204 9.26 -0.02 -21.08
C LEU A 204 10.14 -1.27 -20.99
N VAL A 205 10.11 -2.13 -22.01
CA VAL A 205 10.90 -3.36 -22.08
C VAL A 205 12.39 -3.05 -22.08
N GLU A 206 12.85 -2.06 -22.85
CA GLU A 206 14.26 -1.67 -22.89
C GLU A 206 14.73 -1.10 -21.54
N ALA A 207 13.93 -0.25 -20.91
CA ALA A 207 14.20 0.30 -19.58
C ALA A 207 14.27 -0.82 -18.51
N LEU A 208 13.37 -1.80 -18.58
CA LEU A 208 13.38 -2.97 -17.68
C LEU A 208 14.60 -3.87 -17.97
N ASN A 209 14.97 -4.10 -19.22
CA ASN A 209 16.18 -4.86 -19.58
C ASN A 209 17.44 -4.19 -19.04
N SER A 210 17.53 -2.86 -19.17
CA SER A 210 18.67 -2.09 -18.64
C SER A 210 18.75 -2.14 -17.10
N TYR A 211 17.61 -2.12 -16.42
CA TYR A 211 17.54 -2.19 -14.96
C TYR A 211 17.69 -3.62 -14.43
N ALA A 212 17.22 -4.63 -15.17
CA ALA A 212 17.20 -6.05 -14.84
C ALA A 212 16.70 -6.33 -13.41
N PRO A 213 15.42 -6.05 -13.09
CA PRO A 213 14.89 -6.18 -11.74
C PRO A 213 14.85 -7.63 -11.27
N THR A 214 15.09 -7.84 -9.97
CA THR A 214 14.90 -9.14 -9.32
C THR A 214 13.48 -9.36 -8.84
N VAL A 215 12.76 -8.27 -8.58
CA VAL A 215 11.36 -8.25 -8.19
C VAL A 215 10.61 -7.26 -9.06
N ILE A 216 9.45 -7.66 -9.58
CA ILE A 216 8.52 -6.77 -10.28
C ILE A 216 7.22 -6.70 -9.47
N ALA A 217 6.79 -5.47 -9.13
CA ALA A 217 5.48 -5.19 -8.56
C ALA A 217 4.63 -4.49 -9.63
N THR A 218 3.47 -5.04 -9.97
CA THR A 218 2.65 -4.51 -11.07
C THR A 218 1.18 -4.98 -10.99
N TYR A 219 0.38 -4.59 -11.97
CA TYR A 219 -0.98 -5.09 -12.15
C TYR A 219 -1.00 -6.44 -12.87
N PRO A 220 -1.96 -7.34 -12.60
CA PRO A 220 -2.12 -8.60 -13.33
C PRO A 220 -2.12 -8.45 -14.86
N THR A 221 -2.80 -7.44 -15.39
CA THR A 221 -2.85 -7.17 -16.84
C THR A 221 -1.48 -6.81 -17.41
N VAL A 222 -0.71 -5.99 -16.69
CA VAL A 222 0.67 -5.63 -17.09
C VAL A 222 1.63 -6.82 -16.93
N ALA A 223 1.43 -7.65 -15.92
CA ALA A 223 2.21 -8.88 -15.78
C ALA A 223 2.04 -9.82 -16.98
N VAL A 224 0.82 -9.93 -17.52
CA VAL A 224 0.56 -10.68 -18.77
C VAL A 224 1.29 -10.06 -19.96
N LEU A 225 1.24 -8.73 -20.10
CA LEU A 225 1.99 -8.03 -21.14
C LEU A 225 3.48 -8.34 -21.09
N LEU A 226 4.09 -8.24 -19.91
CA LEU A 226 5.51 -8.53 -19.71
C LEU A 226 5.84 -10.01 -19.96
N ALA A 227 4.95 -10.94 -19.60
CA ALA A 227 5.11 -12.36 -19.91
C ALA A 227 5.04 -12.65 -21.42
N ASP A 228 4.20 -11.94 -22.15
CA ASP A 228 4.13 -12.04 -23.60
C ASP A 228 5.43 -11.51 -24.25
N GLU A 229 5.97 -10.39 -23.78
CA GLU A 229 7.28 -9.88 -24.24
C GLU A 229 8.44 -10.80 -23.90
N ALA A 230 8.38 -11.48 -22.76
CA ALA A 230 9.37 -12.50 -22.41
C ALA A 230 9.32 -13.71 -23.35
N ARG A 231 8.12 -14.18 -23.73
CA ARG A 231 7.93 -15.26 -24.71
C ARG A 231 8.44 -14.90 -26.11
N ARG A 232 8.34 -13.61 -26.48
CA ARG A 232 8.88 -13.09 -27.74
C ARG A 232 10.41 -12.91 -27.71
N GLY A 233 11.04 -13.09 -26.54
CA GLY A 233 12.47 -12.87 -26.35
C GLY A 233 12.87 -11.40 -26.23
N ALA A 234 11.91 -10.48 -26.16
CA ALA A 234 12.16 -9.05 -26.00
C ALA A 234 12.61 -8.71 -24.58
N LEU A 235 12.00 -9.37 -23.57
CA LEU A 235 12.42 -9.24 -22.17
C LEU A 235 13.54 -10.22 -21.87
N ARG A 236 14.76 -9.71 -21.57
CA ARG A 236 16.02 -10.48 -21.54
C ARG A 236 16.50 -10.85 -20.13
N PHE A 237 15.69 -10.65 -19.10
CA PHE A 237 15.98 -11.03 -17.71
C PHE A 237 14.83 -11.88 -17.15
N ARG A 238 15.08 -12.54 -16.02
CA ARG A 238 14.07 -13.28 -15.27
C ARG A 238 13.98 -12.72 -13.84
N PRO A 239 12.83 -12.12 -13.44
CA PRO A 239 12.63 -11.76 -12.06
C PRO A 239 12.50 -13.02 -11.19
N ARG A 240 12.94 -12.93 -9.94
CA ARG A 240 12.74 -13.99 -8.94
C ARG A 240 11.33 -14.01 -8.39
N GLU A 241 10.75 -12.84 -8.26
CA GLU A 241 9.41 -12.65 -7.72
C GLU A 241 8.62 -11.69 -8.60
N LEU A 242 7.33 -11.98 -8.75
CA LEU A 242 6.35 -11.11 -9.38
C LEU A 242 5.21 -10.87 -8.41
N TRP A 243 5.03 -9.62 -8.00
CA TRP A 243 3.95 -9.20 -7.13
C TRP A 243 2.86 -8.54 -7.95
N THR A 244 1.64 -9.01 -7.79
CA THR A 244 0.48 -8.44 -8.49
C THR A 244 -0.51 -7.86 -7.49
N GLY A 245 -1.04 -6.68 -7.80
CA GLY A 245 -2.05 -5.99 -6.98
C GLY A 245 -2.89 -5.02 -7.82
N GLY A 246 -3.89 -4.42 -7.18
CA GLY A 246 -4.76 -3.43 -7.83
C GLY A 246 -5.86 -4.01 -8.73
N GLU A 247 -5.73 -5.25 -9.17
CA GLU A 247 -6.71 -5.97 -9.99
C GLU A 247 -6.88 -7.40 -9.48
N THR A 248 -7.97 -8.06 -9.87
CA THR A 248 -8.18 -9.48 -9.52
C THR A 248 -7.26 -10.39 -10.33
N LEU A 249 -6.45 -11.18 -9.65
CA LEU A 249 -5.63 -12.21 -10.28
C LEU A 249 -6.46 -13.50 -10.48
N GLY A 250 -7.14 -13.60 -11.60
CA GLY A 250 -7.87 -14.81 -11.97
C GLY A 250 -6.94 -15.99 -12.29
N SER A 251 -7.45 -17.23 -12.16
CA SER A 251 -6.67 -18.45 -12.39
C SER A 251 -6.10 -18.54 -13.83
N ALA A 252 -6.84 -18.06 -14.81
CA ALA A 252 -6.41 -18.03 -16.21
C ALA A 252 -5.22 -17.05 -16.40
N VAL A 253 -5.30 -15.87 -15.80
CA VAL A 253 -4.24 -14.85 -15.82
C VAL A 253 -2.99 -15.39 -15.13
N ARG A 254 -3.16 -16.02 -13.94
CA ARG A 254 -2.03 -16.59 -13.19
C ARG A 254 -1.28 -17.68 -13.96
N ARG A 255 -1.98 -18.51 -14.75
CA ARG A 255 -1.33 -19.54 -15.57
C ARG A 255 -0.57 -18.96 -16.77
N ARG A 256 -0.90 -17.75 -17.18
CA ARG A 256 -0.28 -17.08 -18.32
C ARG A 256 0.99 -16.31 -17.96
N ILE A 257 1.13 -15.94 -16.70
CA ILE A 257 2.30 -15.27 -16.12
C ILE A 257 3.35 -16.30 -15.72
#